data_ac6b58cfa90fc8f7f9f232278761185b
#
_entry.id   ac6b58cfa90fc8f7f9f232278761185b
#
_cell.length_a   1.000
_cell.length_b   1.000
_cell.length_c   1.000
_cell.angle_alpha   90.00
_cell.angle_beta   90.00
_cell.angle_gamma   90.00
#
_symmetry.space_group_name_H-M   'P 1'
#
loop_
_entity.id
_entity.type
_entity.pdbx_description
1 polymer ?
#
loop_
_entity_poly.entity_id
_entity_poly.type
_entity_poly.pdbx_seq_one_letter_code
_entity_poly.pdbx_strand_id
1 'polypeptide(L)'
;MKNEDFEALDWQGHALDCALCPQRHLLASGHCALKKACVCDRYARRIDRFFSNNRALAKEFLTHPYFEVRAVAAKYVEVFYLPRLLDDPDETVRWSVAQRLPQRLLMQLRHDPDREVRIQVAARLEVWHLHSIMDDADYYVRTVVARRIGQDWLPRLMRDPERAVRIEVAKRIGSGLLPSMASDRDPAVRKVVVQRLAPAQLAIFRQDEDCQVRHAVAERIDYAQLGPLLADEDEAVREAAQARQQ
;
A
#
# COMPACT_ATOMS: atom_id res chain seq x y z
N MET A 1 -10.63 5.80 -24.32
CA MET A 1 -9.64 6.28 -25.30
C MET A 1 -8.82 5.08 -25.76
N LYS A 2 -8.84 4.77 -27.06
CA LYS A 2 -8.03 3.68 -27.61
C LYS A 2 -6.58 4.14 -27.72
N ASN A 3 -5.64 3.28 -27.39
CA ASN A 3 -4.18 3.54 -27.38
C ASN A 3 -3.59 3.99 -28.75
N GLU A 4 -4.39 4.01 -29.80
CA GLU A 4 -4.01 4.31 -31.18
C GLU A 4 -4.05 5.82 -31.51
N ASP A 5 -4.71 6.62 -30.65
CA ASP A 5 -4.95 8.05 -30.90
C ASP A 5 -3.74 8.95 -30.58
N PHE A 6 -2.69 8.42 -29.91
CA PHE A 6 -1.51 9.19 -29.58
C PHE A 6 -0.41 9.02 -30.62
N GLU A 7 0.24 10.12 -30.98
CA GLU A 7 1.40 10.12 -31.85
C GLU A 7 2.50 9.20 -31.35
N ALA A 8 3.24 8.58 -32.28
CA ALA A 8 4.39 7.75 -31.96
C ALA A 8 5.63 8.65 -31.84
N LEU A 9 5.92 9.08 -30.61
CA LEU A 9 7.05 9.91 -30.30
C LEU A 9 7.98 9.17 -29.32
N ASP A 10 9.28 9.47 -29.41
CA ASP A 10 10.24 9.06 -28.42
C ASP A 10 10.11 9.90 -27.13
N TRP A 11 10.91 9.58 -26.12
CA TRP A 11 10.94 10.29 -24.84
C TRP A 11 11.47 11.73 -24.92
N GLN A 12 12.11 12.10 -26.05
CA GLN A 12 12.57 13.47 -26.36
C GLN A 12 11.57 14.25 -27.20
N GLY A 13 10.49 13.60 -27.65
CA GLY A 13 9.45 14.23 -28.46
C GLY A 13 9.64 14.12 -29.98
N HIS A 14 10.64 13.36 -30.45
CA HIS A 14 10.84 13.16 -31.88
C HIS A 14 9.93 12.06 -32.42
N ALA A 15 9.53 12.23 -33.68
CA ALA A 15 8.74 11.19 -34.37
C ALA A 15 9.54 9.90 -34.54
N LEU A 16 8.92 8.77 -34.25
CA LEU A 16 9.54 7.46 -34.37
C LEU A 16 9.57 7.00 -35.83
N ASP A 17 10.77 6.67 -36.32
CA ASP A 17 10.97 6.03 -37.63
C ASP A 17 11.47 4.59 -37.45
N CYS A 18 10.62 3.62 -37.83
CA CYS A 18 10.96 2.21 -37.74
C CYS A 18 12.10 1.81 -38.73
N ALA A 19 12.33 2.56 -39.80
CA ALA A 19 13.41 2.26 -40.73
C ALA A 19 14.81 2.49 -40.10
N LEU A 20 14.89 3.45 -39.16
CA LEU A 20 16.12 3.79 -38.45
C LEU A 20 16.24 3.07 -37.10
N CYS A 21 15.22 2.31 -36.70
CA CYS A 21 15.18 1.65 -35.39
C CYS A 21 16.14 0.44 -35.31
N PRO A 22 17.00 0.34 -34.27
CA PRO A 22 17.84 -0.83 -34.05
C PRO A 22 17.05 -2.16 -33.97
N GLN A 23 15.80 -2.09 -33.50
CA GLN A 23 14.93 -3.26 -33.30
C GLN A 23 14.03 -3.55 -34.53
N ARG A 24 14.31 -2.92 -35.70
CA ARG A 24 13.50 -3.06 -36.92
C ARG A 24 13.30 -4.52 -37.38
N HIS A 25 14.26 -5.40 -37.09
CA HIS A 25 14.18 -6.83 -37.44
C HIS A 25 12.99 -7.55 -36.78
N LEU A 26 12.45 -7.02 -35.68
CA LEU A 26 11.28 -7.56 -34.96
C LEU A 26 9.96 -7.20 -35.61
N LEU A 27 9.93 -6.26 -36.56
CA LEU A 27 8.70 -5.88 -37.28
C LEU A 27 8.14 -7.05 -38.12
N ALA A 28 9.00 -7.73 -38.83
CA ALA A 28 8.59 -8.83 -39.73
C ALA A 28 7.98 -10.02 -38.96
N SER A 29 8.43 -10.24 -37.71
CA SER A 29 7.91 -11.29 -36.83
C SER A 29 6.70 -10.85 -35.98
N GLY A 30 6.24 -9.60 -36.09
CA GLY A 30 5.14 -9.05 -35.30
C GLY A 30 5.44 -8.81 -33.82
N HIS A 31 6.70 -8.99 -33.38
CA HIS A 31 7.10 -8.75 -31.99
C HIS A 31 7.28 -7.27 -31.65
N CYS A 32 7.31 -6.41 -32.65
CA CYS A 32 7.34 -4.96 -32.54
C CYS A 32 6.35 -4.34 -33.54
N ALA A 33 5.70 -3.25 -33.17
CA ALA A 33 4.80 -2.50 -34.06
C ALA A 33 4.65 -1.06 -33.59
N LEU A 34 4.76 -0.10 -34.52
CA LEU A 34 4.57 1.32 -34.25
C LEU A 34 3.18 1.57 -33.63
N LYS A 35 3.12 2.46 -32.63
CA LYS A 35 1.90 2.78 -31.85
C LYS A 35 1.29 1.62 -31.05
N LYS A 36 1.82 0.42 -31.11
CA LYS A 36 1.28 -0.77 -30.41
C LYS A 36 2.27 -1.38 -29.42
N ALA A 37 3.45 -1.73 -29.89
CA ALA A 37 4.50 -2.39 -29.09
C ALA A 37 5.87 -1.85 -29.55
N CYS A 38 6.43 -0.90 -28.82
CA CYS A 38 7.67 -0.22 -29.22
C CYS A 38 8.47 0.19 -27.96
N VAL A 39 9.74 -0.19 -27.93
CA VAL A 39 10.65 0.16 -26.83
C VAL A 39 11.13 1.62 -26.91
N CYS A 40 11.14 2.20 -28.12
CA CYS A 40 11.54 3.59 -28.32
C CYS A 40 10.42 4.59 -28.05
N ASP A 41 9.19 4.13 -27.83
CA ASP A 41 8.03 4.99 -27.59
C ASP A 41 8.08 5.58 -26.16
N ARG A 42 7.59 6.81 -25.99
CA ARG A 42 7.47 7.44 -24.66
C ARG A 42 6.31 6.89 -23.81
N TYR A 43 5.44 6.07 -24.39
CA TYR A 43 4.23 5.62 -23.73
C TYR A 43 4.44 4.24 -23.08
N ALA A 44 4.40 4.21 -21.75
CA ALA A 44 4.68 3.05 -20.92
C ALA A 44 3.98 1.75 -21.38
N ARG A 45 2.70 1.82 -21.77
CA ARG A 45 1.95 0.63 -22.25
C ARG A 45 2.50 0.04 -23.55
N ARG A 46 3.11 0.86 -24.41
CA ARG A 46 3.71 0.40 -25.66
C ARG A 46 5.06 -0.24 -25.40
N ILE A 47 5.82 0.33 -24.44
CA ILE A 47 7.07 -0.26 -23.92
C ILE A 47 6.76 -1.60 -23.24
N ASP A 48 5.74 -1.65 -22.40
CA ASP A 48 5.33 -2.87 -21.68
C ASP A 48 4.96 -3.99 -22.64
N ARG A 49 4.18 -3.70 -23.68
CA ARG A 49 3.86 -4.69 -24.73
C ARG A 49 5.09 -5.15 -25.49
N PHE A 50 6.05 -4.24 -25.74
CA PHE A 50 7.31 -4.64 -26.39
C PHE A 50 8.05 -5.69 -25.55
N PHE A 51 8.24 -5.45 -24.26
CA PHE A 51 8.93 -6.42 -23.40
C PHE A 51 8.09 -7.66 -23.11
N SER A 52 6.77 -7.56 -23.11
CA SER A 52 5.90 -8.74 -23.03
C SER A 52 6.15 -9.72 -24.16
N ASN A 53 6.38 -9.19 -25.39
CA ASN A 53 6.67 -9.97 -26.59
C ASN A 53 8.15 -10.38 -26.68
N ASN A 54 9.07 -9.66 -26.02
CA ASN A 54 10.51 -9.76 -26.19
C ASN A 54 11.25 -9.81 -24.85
N ARG A 55 10.84 -10.68 -23.94
CA ARG A 55 11.38 -10.74 -22.56
C ARG A 55 12.91 -10.90 -22.50
N ALA A 56 13.47 -11.69 -23.40
CA ALA A 56 14.91 -11.94 -23.44
C ALA A 56 15.74 -10.68 -23.69
N LEU A 57 15.15 -9.66 -24.34
CA LEU A 57 15.82 -8.38 -24.61
C LEU A 57 15.85 -7.44 -23.40
N ALA A 58 15.03 -7.67 -22.36
CA ALA A 58 14.90 -6.74 -21.24
C ALA A 58 16.25 -6.39 -20.58
N LYS A 59 17.17 -7.35 -20.49
CA LYS A 59 18.52 -7.16 -19.92
C LYS A 59 19.37 -6.11 -20.66
N GLU A 60 19.13 -5.91 -21.95
CA GLU A 60 19.87 -4.97 -22.80
C GLU A 60 19.43 -3.51 -22.57
N PHE A 61 18.26 -3.31 -21.96
CA PHE A 61 17.66 -2.00 -21.75
C PHE A 61 17.75 -1.48 -20.31
N LEU A 62 18.48 -2.16 -19.43
CA LEU A 62 18.61 -1.74 -18.02
C LEU A 62 19.46 -0.46 -17.84
N THR A 63 20.17 -0.02 -18.88
CA THR A 63 20.95 1.22 -18.90
C THR A 63 20.38 2.25 -19.87
N HIS A 64 19.16 2.05 -20.35
CA HIS A 64 18.52 2.96 -21.29
C HIS A 64 18.36 4.36 -20.66
N PRO A 65 18.58 5.48 -21.39
CA PRO A 65 18.51 6.82 -20.83
C PRO A 65 17.12 7.17 -20.30
N TYR A 66 16.07 6.69 -20.93
CA TYR A 66 14.69 6.91 -20.48
C TYR A 66 14.32 5.96 -19.34
N PHE A 67 13.95 6.54 -18.19
CA PHE A 67 13.64 5.78 -16.96
C PHE A 67 12.48 4.77 -17.15
N GLU A 68 11.45 5.16 -17.91
CA GLU A 68 10.28 4.30 -18.15
C GLU A 68 10.67 2.99 -18.83
N VAL A 69 11.64 3.05 -19.77
CA VAL A 69 12.18 1.83 -20.39
C VAL A 69 12.89 0.96 -19.38
N ARG A 70 13.72 1.54 -18.49
CA ARG A 70 14.40 0.80 -17.43
C ARG A 70 13.42 0.18 -16.43
N ALA A 71 12.41 0.97 -16.02
CA ALA A 71 11.39 0.53 -15.08
C ALA A 71 10.55 -0.64 -15.62
N VAL A 72 10.16 -0.55 -16.90
CA VAL A 72 9.41 -1.64 -17.54
C VAL A 72 10.31 -2.84 -17.81
N ALA A 73 11.55 -2.65 -18.27
CA ALA A 73 12.51 -3.73 -18.42
C ALA A 73 12.72 -4.51 -17.12
N ALA A 74 12.76 -3.81 -15.97
CA ALA A 74 12.88 -4.41 -14.65
C ALA A 74 11.72 -5.37 -14.32
N LYS A 75 10.54 -5.22 -14.92
CA LYS A 75 9.40 -6.15 -14.77
C LYS A 75 9.62 -7.49 -15.47
N TYR A 76 10.43 -7.52 -16.51
CA TYR A 76 10.57 -8.69 -17.39
C TYR A 76 11.92 -9.41 -17.29
N VAL A 77 12.97 -8.69 -16.92
CA VAL A 77 14.32 -9.24 -16.80
C VAL A 77 14.38 -10.32 -15.70
N GLU A 78 15.32 -11.27 -15.82
CA GLU A 78 15.56 -12.25 -14.77
C GLU A 78 16.03 -11.56 -13.48
N VAL A 79 15.58 -12.09 -12.33
CA VAL A 79 15.81 -11.52 -10.99
C VAL A 79 17.30 -11.26 -10.72
N PHE A 80 18.17 -12.05 -11.29
CA PHE A 80 19.63 -11.91 -11.17
C PHE A 80 20.17 -10.55 -11.65
N TYR A 81 19.49 -9.89 -12.59
CA TYR A 81 19.92 -8.59 -13.11
C TYR A 81 19.40 -7.39 -12.28
N LEU A 82 18.36 -7.58 -11.47
CA LEU A 82 17.71 -6.49 -10.71
C LEU A 82 18.66 -5.73 -9.77
N PRO A 83 19.67 -6.34 -9.13
CA PRO A 83 20.60 -5.61 -8.26
C PRO A 83 21.33 -4.44 -8.93
N ARG A 84 21.45 -4.44 -10.26
CA ARG A 84 22.07 -3.33 -11.02
C ARG A 84 21.26 -2.04 -10.98
N LEU A 85 19.99 -2.13 -10.61
CA LEU A 85 19.03 -1.01 -10.58
C LEU A 85 18.65 -0.59 -9.15
N LEU A 86 19.32 -1.12 -8.12
CA LEU A 86 19.06 -0.75 -6.72
C LEU A 86 19.29 0.75 -6.46
N ASP A 87 20.33 1.28 -7.09
CA ASP A 87 20.74 2.68 -6.96
C ASP A 87 20.36 3.51 -8.20
N ASP A 88 19.34 3.08 -8.97
CA ASP A 88 18.87 3.85 -10.13
C ASP A 88 18.46 5.25 -9.69
N PRO A 89 18.84 6.33 -10.41
CA PRO A 89 18.48 7.69 -10.04
C PRO A 89 16.98 7.93 -9.99
N ASP A 90 16.20 7.17 -10.76
CA ASP A 90 14.74 7.33 -10.84
C ASP A 90 14.01 6.39 -9.86
N GLU A 91 13.13 6.95 -9.05
CA GLU A 91 12.34 6.22 -8.05
C GLU A 91 11.39 5.19 -8.67
N THR A 92 10.87 5.46 -9.88
CA THR A 92 9.96 4.53 -10.58
C THR A 92 10.67 3.24 -10.95
N VAL A 93 11.96 3.33 -11.29
CA VAL A 93 12.81 2.17 -11.56
C VAL A 93 13.04 1.39 -10.26
N ARG A 94 13.47 2.07 -9.18
CA ARG A 94 13.70 1.42 -7.88
C ARG A 94 12.41 0.79 -7.32
N TRP A 95 11.26 1.44 -7.51
CA TRP A 95 9.96 0.87 -7.15
C TRP A 95 9.64 -0.41 -7.95
N SER A 96 9.86 -0.39 -9.27
CA SER A 96 9.68 -1.57 -10.12
C SER A 96 10.59 -2.73 -9.71
N VAL A 97 11.82 -2.42 -9.35
CA VAL A 97 12.80 -3.38 -8.81
C VAL A 97 12.32 -3.94 -7.47
N ALA A 98 11.86 -3.05 -6.56
CA ALA A 98 11.35 -3.44 -5.24
C ALA A 98 10.20 -4.46 -5.31
N GLN A 99 9.44 -4.49 -6.40
CA GLN A 99 8.36 -5.47 -6.60
C GLN A 99 8.83 -6.91 -6.77
N ARG A 100 10.09 -7.13 -7.16
CA ARG A 100 10.59 -8.45 -7.58
C ARG A 100 11.81 -8.93 -6.82
N LEU A 101 12.51 -8.05 -6.11
CA LEU A 101 13.71 -8.39 -5.35
C LEU A 101 13.47 -9.52 -4.34
N PRO A 102 14.44 -10.44 -4.18
CA PRO A 102 14.44 -11.34 -3.01
C PRO A 102 14.63 -10.55 -1.71
N GLN A 103 14.17 -11.11 -0.60
CA GLN A 103 14.10 -10.45 0.72
C GLN A 103 15.42 -9.78 1.14
N ARG A 104 16.53 -10.49 0.99
CA ARG A 104 17.87 -9.97 1.36
C ARG A 104 18.22 -8.67 0.64
N LEU A 105 17.87 -8.54 -0.63
CA LEU A 105 18.15 -7.35 -1.44
C LEU A 105 17.07 -6.28 -1.23
N LEU A 106 15.83 -6.69 -1.03
CA LEU A 106 14.73 -5.79 -0.73
C LEU A 106 15.01 -4.96 0.54
N MET A 107 15.66 -5.56 1.55
CA MET A 107 16.11 -4.88 2.76
C MET A 107 17.04 -3.68 2.51
N GLN A 108 17.76 -3.64 1.38
CA GLN A 108 18.63 -2.51 1.06
C GLN A 108 17.84 -1.25 0.74
N LEU A 109 16.62 -1.39 0.21
CA LEU A 109 15.71 -0.29 -0.12
C LEU A 109 14.85 0.18 1.07
N ARG A 110 15.03 -0.33 2.28
CA ARG A 110 14.20 0.02 3.44
C ARG A 110 14.27 1.49 3.86
N HIS A 111 15.35 2.18 3.48
CA HIS A 111 15.57 3.60 3.73
C HIS A 111 15.68 4.41 2.42
N ASP A 112 15.04 3.92 1.34
CA ASP A 112 15.00 4.65 0.08
C ASP A 112 14.50 6.09 0.29
N PRO A 113 15.07 7.09 -0.38
CA PRO A 113 14.62 8.47 -0.25
C PRO A 113 13.15 8.64 -0.67
N ASP A 114 12.68 7.87 -1.64
CA ASP A 114 11.29 7.92 -2.09
C ASP A 114 10.35 7.09 -1.21
N ARG A 115 9.22 7.69 -0.82
CA ARG A 115 8.22 7.06 0.05
C ARG A 115 7.51 5.87 -0.59
N GLU A 116 7.23 5.92 -1.89
CA GLU A 116 6.49 4.85 -2.59
C GLU A 116 7.36 3.60 -2.70
N VAL A 117 8.68 3.77 -2.86
CA VAL A 117 9.64 2.66 -2.77
C VAL A 117 9.60 2.05 -1.36
N ARG A 118 9.66 2.87 -0.29
CA ARG A 118 9.58 2.37 1.09
C ARG A 118 8.24 1.69 1.40
N ILE A 119 7.12 2.22 0.88
CA ILE A 119 5.80 1.57 0.98
C ILE A 119 5.83 0.19 0.33
N GLN A 120 6.40 0.09 -0.88
CA GLN A 120 6.54 -1.18 -1.58
C GLN A 120 7.42 -2.18 -0.80
N VAL A 121 8.50 -1.70 -0.19
CA VAL A 121 9.34 -2.48 0.70
C VAL A 121 8.53 -2.97 1.90
N ALA A 122 7.84 -2.07 2.61
CA ALA A 122 6.99 -2.42 3.75
C ALA A 122 5.91 -3.44 3.39
N ALA A 123 5.34 -3.35 2.17
CA ALA A 123 4.32 -4.28 1.69
C ALA A 123 4.86 -5.69 1.38
N ARG A 124 6.15 -5.84 1.13
CA ARG A 124 6.76 -7.10 0.70
C ARG A 124 7.70 -7.76 1.70
N LEU A 125 8.32 -6.98 2.58
CA LEU A 125 9.23 -7.53 3.59
C LEU A 125 8.57 -8.64 4.40
N GLU A 126 9.33 -9.64 4.75
CA GLU A 126 8.90 -10.67 5.68
C GLU A 126 8.66 -10.09 7.07
N VAL A 127 7.68 -10.66 7.77
CA VAL A 127 7.13 -10.10 9.03
C VAL A 127 8.21 -9.81 10.07
N TRP A 128 9.21 -10.68 10.19
CA TRP A 128 10.31 -10.51 11.17
C TRP A 128 11.28 -9.38 10.82
N HIS A 129 11.28 -8.86 9.61
CA HIS A 129 12.09 -7.70 9.22
C HIS A 129 11.36 -6.36 9.40
N LEU A 130 10.03 -6.36 9.53
CA LEU A 130 9.23 -5.14 9.58
C LEU A 130 9.56 -4.21 10.75
N HIS A 131 10.09 -4.75 11.85
CA HIS A 131 10.54 -3.94 12.99
C HIS A 131 11.61 -2.92 12.60
N SER A 132 12.41 -3.18 11.55
CA SER A 132 13.48 -2.29 11.10
C SER A 132 13.01 -1.02 10.40
N ILE A 133 11.72 -0.94 10.06
CA ILE A 133 11.08 0.21 9.40
C ILE A 133 9.80 0.66 10.11
N MET A 134 9.59 0.21 11.36
CA MET A 134 8.38 0.55 12.11
C MET A 134 8.33 2.02 12.55
N ASP A 135 9.47 2.68 12.60
CA ASP A 135 9.63 4.09 13.00
C ASP A 135 9.87 5.00 11.77
N ASP A 136 9.43 4.58 10.57
CA ASP A 136 9.58 5.38 9.33
C ASP A 136 8.97 6.77 9.51
N ALA A 137 9.61 7.78 8.92
CA ALA A 137 9.12 9.16 8.97
C ALA A 137 7.73 9.31 8.34
N ASP A 138 7.44 8.56 7.28
CA ASP A 138 6.13 8.57 6.61
C ASP A 138 5.11 7.70 7.34
N TYR A 139 3.99 8.30 7.72
CA TYR A 139 2.91 7.60 8.45
C TYR A 139 2.29 6.45 7.67
N TYR A 140 2.27 6.53 6.32
CA TYR A 140 1.65 5.48 5.53
C TYR A 140 2.53 4.23 5.46
N VAL A 141 3.86 4.39 5.43
CA VAL A 141 4.81 3.28 5.63
C VAL A 141 4.54 2.61 6.98
N ARG A 142 4.46 3.40 8.07
CA ARG A 142 4.12 2.87 9.41
C ARG A 142 2.75 2.18 9.45
N THR A 143 1.76 2.71 8.71
CA THR A 143 0.43 2.07 8.59
C THR A 143 0.52 0.69 7.93
N VAL A 144 1.29 0.58 6.83
CA VAL A 144 1.53 -0.71 6.16
C VAL A 144 2.26 -1.69 7.08
N VAL A 145 3.24 -1.18 7.83
CA VAL A 145 3.94 -1.97 8.86
C VAL A 145 2.95 -2.45 9.93
N ALA A 146 2.12 -1.56 10.49
CA ALA A 146 1.14 -1.91 11.52
C ALA A 146 0.13 -2.98 11.06
N ARG A 147 -0.19 -3.02 9.77
CA ARG A 147 -1.05 -4.08 9.18
C ARG A 147 -0.40 -5.45 9.16
N ARG A 148 0.91 -5.53 9.21
CA ARG A 148 1.64 -6.77 8.91
C ARG A 148 2.55 -7.26 10.03
N ILE A 149 3.12 -6.36 10.82
CA ILE A 149 4.10 -6.66 11.88
C ILE A 149 3.56 -7.68 12.89
N GLY A 150 4.45 -8.47 13.51
CA GLY A 150 4.08 -9.42 14.56
C GLY A 150 3.40 -8.74 15.76
N GLN A 151 2.53 -9.48 16.43
CA GLN A 151 1.74 -8.94 17.56
C GLN A 151 2.62 -8.39 18.69
N ASP A 152 3.78 -8.98 18.92
CA ASP A 152 4.72 -8.56 19.97
C ASP A 152 5.28 -7.14 19.76
N TRP A 153 5.23 -6.63 18.55
CA TRP A 153 5.69 -5.29 18.19
C TRP A 153 4.58 -4.24 18.21
N LEU A 154 3.30 -4.62 18.08
CA LEU A 154 2.16 -3.71 18.04
C LEU A 154 2.09 -2.75 19.25
N PRO A 155 2.46 -3.14 20.50
CA PRO A 155 2.43 -2.22 21.63
C PRO A 155 3.28 -0.96 21.44
N ARG A 156 4.35 -1.02 20.65
CA ARG A 156 5.20 0.15 20.35
C ARG A 156 4.50 1.19 19.48
N LEU A 157 3.52 0.76 18.66
CA LEU A 157 2.75 1.60 17.74
C LEU A 157 1.41 2.09 18.33
N MET A 158 1.05 1.68 19.55
CA MET A 158 -0.22 2.08 20.20
C MET A 158 -0.36 3.60 20.37
N ARG A 159 0.76 4.31 20.51
CA ARG A 159 0.81 5.76 20.73
C ARG A 159 1.34 6.51 19.51
N ASP A 160 1.29 5.90 18.31
CA ASP A 160 1.71 6.57 17.09
C ASP A 160 1.00 7.94 16.95
N PRO A 161 1.70 9.00 16.51
CA PRO A 161 1.05 10.30 16.28
C PRO A 161 -0.12 10.21 15.32
N GLU A 162 -0.06 9.30 14.32
CA GLU A 162 -1.07 9.19 13.28
C GLU A 162 -2.19 8.20 13.66
N ARG A 163 -3.44 8.68 13.56
CA ARG A 163 -4.63 7.85 13.84
C ARG A 163 -4.72 6.60 12.97
N ALA A 164 -4.29 6.70 11.70
CA ALA A 164 -4.35 5.58 10.76
C ALA A 164 -3.52 4.39 11.25
N VAL A 165 -2.34 4.66 11.82
CA VAL A 165 -1.48 3.64 12.43
C VAL A 165 -2.16 3.04 13.66
N ARG A 166 -2.67 3.90 14.58
CA ARG A 166 -3.34 3.43 15.80
C ARG A 166 -4.60 2.60 15.50
N ILE A 167 -5.35 2.94 14.44
CA ILE A 167 -6.49 2.12 13.97
C ILE A 167 -6.03 0.71 13.59
N GLU A 168 -4.95 0.58 12.81
CA GLU A 168 -4.44 -0.74 12.42
C GLU A 168 -3.91 -1.52 13.63
N VAL A 169 -3.30 -0.83 14.60
CA VAL A 169 -2.91 -1.43 15.89
C VAL A 169 -4.15 -1.91 16.65
N ALA A 170 -5.17 -1.05 16.80
CA ALA A 170 -6.41 -1.41 17.50
C ALA A 170 -7.13 -2.60 16.86
N LYS A 171 -7.03 -2.78 15.54
CA LYS A 171 -7.59 -3.95 14.82
C LYS A 171 -6.88 -5.26 15.15
N ARG A 172 -5.62 -5.22 15.58
CA ARG A 172 -4.77 -6.41 15.62
C ARG A 172 -4.20 -6.75 16.99
N ILE A 173 -4.03 -5.75 17.86
CA ILE A 173 -3.42 -5.94 19.18
C ILE A 173 -4.16 -7.01 20.00
N GLY A 174 -3.44 -7.75 20.81
CA GLY A 174 -4.01 -8.79 21.66
C GLY A 174 -5.06 -8.25 22.65
N SER A 175 -6.06 -9.07 22.96
CA SER A 175 -7.19 -8.69 23.84
C SER A 175 -6.76 -8.18 25.21
N GLY A 176 -5.63 -8.64 25.73
CA GLY A 176 -5.10 -8.15 27.02
C GLY A 176 -4.62 -6.69 27.00
N LEU A 177 -4.18 -6.19 25.85
CA LEU A 177 -3.70 -4.81 25.70
C LEU A 177 -4.74 -3.88 25.06
N LEU A 178 -5.75 -4.44 24.42
CA LEU A 178 -6.78 -3.67 23.73
C LEU A 178 -7.48 -2.64 24.64
N PRO A 179 -7.82 -2.94 25.91
CA PRO A 179 -8.44 -1.97 26.82
C PRO A 179 -7.60 -0.71 27.07
N SER A 180 -6.27 -0.80 26.96
CA SER A 180 -5.40 0.38 27.11
C SER A 180 -5.51 1.41 25.99
N MET A 181 -6.19 1.07 24.88
CA MET A 181 -6.53 2.00 23.80
C MET A 181 -7.96 2.59 23.94
N ALA A 182 -8.68 2.28 25.02
CA ALA A 182 -10.04 2.76 25.24
C ALA A 182 -10.16 4.30 25.35
N SER A 183 -9.11 4.95 25.84
CA SER A 183 -9.03 6.41 25.98
C SER A 183 -8.27 7.09 24.83
N ASP A 184 -8.22 6.48 23.65
CA ASP A 184 -7.57 7.12 22.49
C ASP A 184 -8.26 8.46 22.18
N ARG A 185 -7.46 9.47 21.86
CA ARG A 185 -7.94 10.82 21.51
C ARG A 185 -8.83 10.86 20.27
N ASP A 186 -8.71 9.86 19.39
CA ASP A 186 -9.48 9.80 18.14
C ASP A 186 -10.64 8.82 18.26
N PRO A 187 -11.89 9.27 18.05
CA PRO A 187 -13.07 8.41 18.17
C PRO A 187 -13.07 7.22 17.21
N ALA A 188 -12.43 7.34 16.03
CA ALA A 188 -12.34 6.21 15.10
C ALA A 188 -11.50 5.06 15.68
N VAL A 189 -10.49 5.37 16.48
CA VAL A 189 -9.70 4.34 17.20
C VAL A 189 -10.57 3.73 18.30
N ARG A 190 -11.24 4.56 19.13
CA ARG A 190 -12.14 4.08 20.20
C ARG A 190 -13.25 3.20 19.65
N LYS A 191 -13.83 3.56 18.49
CA LYS A 191 -14.85 2.74 17.81
C LYS A 191 -14.31 1.35 17.45
N VAL A 192 -13.08 1.24 16.94
CA VAL A 192 -12.45 -0.07 16.67
C VAL A 192 -12.24 -0.86 17.98
N VAL A 193 -11.87 -0.18 19.06
CA VAL A 193 -11.73 -0.82 20.38
C VAL A 193 -13.08 -1.38 20.83
N VAL A 194 -14.15 -0.58 20.74
CA VAL A 194 -15.53 -1.03 21.06
C VAL A 194 -15.90 -2.26 20.22
N GLN A 195 -15.60 -2.27 18.93
CA GLN A 195 -15.92 -3.39 18.05
C GLN A 195 -15.21 -4.71 18.42
N ARG A 196 -14.13 -4.65 19.16
CA ARG A 196 -13.31 -5.81 19.53
C ARG A 196 -13.41 -6.25 20.99
N LEU A 197 -13.77 -5.36 21.89
CA LEU A 197 -13.94 -5.67 23.30
C LEU A 197 -15.15 -6.62 23.53
N ALA A 198 -15.10 -7.39 24.60
CA ALA A 198 -16.23 -8.19 25.01
C ALA A 198 -17.39 -7.29 25.49
N PRO A 199 -18.68 -7.67 25.29
CA PRO A 199 -19.85 -6.87 25.67
C PRO A 199 -19.81 -6.36 27.11
N ALA A 200 -19.38 -7.18 28.05
CA ALA A 200 -19.25 -6.81 29.47
C ALA A 200 -18.27 -5.65 29.74
N GLN A 201 -17.33 -5.41 28.85
CA GLN A 201 -16.28 -4.37 28.99
C GLN A 201 -16.72 -3.03 28.38
N LEU A 202 -17.85 -2.97 27.69
CA LEU A 202 -18.26 -1.78 26.93
C LEU A 202 -18.87 -0.67 27.79
N ALA A 203 -19.17 -0.93 29.06
CA ALA A 203 -19.78 0.06 29.95
C ALA A 203 -19.01 1.40 30.07
N ILE A 204 -17.68 1.37 29.91
CA ILE A 204 -16.82 2.56 29.98
C ILE A 204 -17.07 3.54 28.82
N PHE A 205 -17.63 3.10 27.71
CA PHE A 205 -17.89 3.92 26.51
C PHE A 205 -19.34 4.43 26.43
N ARG A 206 -20.21 4.12 27.39
CA ARG A 206 -21.62 4.56 27.37
C ARG A 206 -21.78 6.08 27.34
N GLN A 207 -20.81 6.80 27.88
CA GLN A 207 -20.78 8.27 27.93
C GLN A 207 -19.64 8.83 27.06
N ASP A 208 -19.23 8.11 26.02
CA ASP A 208 -18.25 8.62 25.08
C ASP A 208 -18.73 9.93 24.44
N GLU A 209 -17.83 10.89 24.28
CA GLU A 209 -18.13 12.18 23.67
C GLU A 209 -18.66 12.06 22.22
N ASP A 210 -18.24 11.01 21.51
CA ASP A 210 -18.60 10.77 20.11
C ASP A 210 -19.82 9.83 20.01
N CYS A 211 -20.88 10.30 19.35
CA CYS A 211 -22.12 9.53 19.19
C CYS A 211 -21.92 8.24 18.39
N GLN A 212 -20.96 8.19 17.44
CA GLN A 212 -20.70 6.96 16.68
C GLN A 212 -20.04 5.87 17.55
N VAL A 213 -19.25 6.27 18.55
CA VAL A 213 -18.73 5.34 19.54
C VAL A 213 -19.87 4.82 20.42
N ARG A 214 -20.75 5.72 20.94
CA ARG A 214 -21.93 5.32 21.73
C ARG A 214 -22.88 4.42 20.94
N HIS A 215 -23.08 4.72 19.63
CA HIS A 215 -23.87 3.86 18.75
C HIS A 215 -23.27 2.45 18.66
N ALA A 216 -21.97 2.33 18.41
CA ALA A 216 -21.30 1.03 18.36
C ALA A 216 -21.38 0.27 19.70
N VAL A 217 -21.43 1.00 20.82
CA VAL A 217 -21.69 0.43 22.16
C VAL A 217 -23.11 -0.09 22.25
N ALA A 218 -24.12 0.71 21.82
CA ALA A 218 -25.53 0.32 21.84
C ALA A 218 -25.79 -0.98 21.10
N GLU A 219 -25.10 -1.18 19.96
CA GLU A 219 -25.21 -2.40 19.17
C GLU A 219 -24.68 -3.67 19.88
N ARG A 220 -23.80 -3.53 20.89
CA ARG A 220 -22.99 -4.68 21.38
C ARG A 220 -22.99 -4.88 22.89
N ILE A 221 -23.26 -3.85 23.69
CA ILE A 221 -23.19 -3.91 25.16
C ILE A 221 -24.15 -4.99 25.72
N ASP A 222 -23.84 -5.54 26.88
CA ASP A 222 -24.74 -6.47 27.56
C ASP A 222 -26.11 -5.83 27.79
N TYR A 223 -27.17 -6.60 27.56
CA TYR A 223 -28.53 -6.14 27.67
C TYR A 223 -28.86 -5.48 29.02
N ALA A 224 -28.34 -6.01 30.11
CA ALA A 224 -28.48 -5.45 31.44
C ALA A 224 -27.90 -4.03 31.59
N GLN A 225 -27.03 -3.62 30.71
CA GLN A 225 -26.35 -2.33 30.72
C GLN A 225 -26.85 -1.35 29.65
N LEU A 226 -27.83 -1.77 28.84
CA LEU A 226 -28.37 -1.01 27.70
C LEU A 226 -29.22 0.22 28.14
N GLY A 227 -29.83 0.17 29.33
CA GLY A 227 -30.78 1.17 29.78
C GLY A 227 -30.40 2.63 29.57
N PRO A 228 -29.23 3.09 29.96
CA PRO A 228 -28.80 4.49 29.74
C PRO A 228 -28.82 4.95 28.28
N LEU A 229 -28.51 4.05 27.31
CA LEU A 229 -28.46 4.37 25.89
C LEU A 229 -29.85 4.48 25.23
N LEU A 230 -30.89 3.99 25.89
CA LEU A 230 -32.29 4.18 25.46
C LEU A 230 -32.75 5.64 25.58
N ALA A 231 -32.10 6.44 26.42
CA ALA A 231 -32.33 7.86 26.63
C ALA A 231 -31.16 8.74 26.13
N ASP A 232 -30.34 8.24 25.22
CA ASP A 232 -29.23 9.00 24.67
C ASP A 232 -29.70 10.28 23.96
N GLU A 233 -28.89 11.32 23.98
CA GLU A 233 -29.18 12.56 23.27
C GLU A 233 -29.25 12.40 21.74
N ASP A 234 -28.43 11.47 21.17
CA ASP A 234 -28.42 11.18 19.76
C ASP A 234 -29.50 10.15 19.37
N GLU A 235 -30.26 10.46 18.32
CA GLU A 235 -31.36 9.62 17.85
C GLU A 235 -30.90 8.24 17.36
N ALA A 236 -29.82 8.17 16.60
CA ALA A 236 -29.30 6.91 16.07
C ALA A 236 -28.83 5.97 17.19
N VAL A 237 -28.29 6.53 18.28
CA VAL A 237 -27.91 5.74 19.47
C VAL A 237 -29.14 5.15 20.14
N ARG A 238 -30.22 5.96 20.32
CA ARG A 238 -31.49 5.47 20.88
C ARG A 238 -32.12 4.37 20.03
N GLU A 239 -32.15 4.58 18.70
CA GLU A 239 -32.68 3.57 17.76
C GLU A 239 -31.91 2.25 17.82
N ALA A 240 -30.58 2.34 17.83
CA ALA A 240 -29.73 1.16 17.97
C ALA A 240 -29.98 0.41 19.29
N ALA A 241 -30.17 1.14 20.38
CA ALA A 241 -30.50 0.57 21.67
C ALA A 241 -31.90 -0.08 21.69
N GLN A 242 -32.93 0.61 21.12
CA GLN A 242 -34.30 0.12 21.05
C GLN A 242 -34.43 -1.13 20.17
N ALA A 243 -33.72 -1.19 19.04
CA ALA A 243 -33.74 -2.34 18.16
C ALA A 243 -33.31 -3.65 18.87
N ARG A 244 -32.55 -3.55 19.95
CA ARG A 244 -32.10 -4.73 20.74
C ARG A 244 -33.11 -5.16 21.83
N GLN A 245 -34.20 -4.40 22.03
CA GLN A 245 -35.28 -4.77 22.97
C GLN A 245 -36.36 -5.64 22.30
N GLN A 246 -36.33 -5.74 20.97
CA GLN A 246 -37.25 -6.59 20.19
C GLN A 246 -36.67 -7.98 20.02
#